data_bae86944462ac69c37d17528e22bf255
#
_entry.id   bae86944462ac69c37d17528e22bf255
#
_cell.length_a   1.000
_cell.length_b   1.000
_cell.length_c   1.000
_cell.angle_alpha   90.00
_cell.angle_beta   90.00
_cell.angle_gamma   90.00
#
_symmetry.space_group_name_H-M   'P 1'
#
loop_
_entity.id
_entity.type
_entity.pdbx_description
1 polymer ?
#
loop_
_entity_poly.entity_id
_entity_poly.type
_entity_poly.pdbx_seq_one_letter_code
_entity_poly.pdbx_strand_id
1 'polypeptide(L)'
;MTREVSLFVNDAPIALDYFVQGFIDHSLGGMLAALEGTGEIKTLNVTIEGDKVTINLNNALVPTNPFVNKIIKNTIVGMLSSLRGVDEINKVKIDIKR
;
A
#
# COMPACT_ATOMS: atom_id res chain seq x y z
N MET A 1 4.42 7.95 18.97
CA MET A 1 3.65 6.92 18.28
C MET A 1 4.52 6.21 17.27
N THR A 2 4.60 4.91 17.34
CA THR A 2 5.39 4.13 16.41
C THR A 2 4.50 3.56 15.32
N ARG A 3 4.99 3.64 14.10
CA ARG A 3 4.36 3.03 12.94
C ARG A 3 5.38 2.12 12.30
N GLU A 4 4.92 0.99 11.81
CA GLU A 4 5.77 0.07 11.06
C GLU A 4 5.22 -0.08 9.66
N VAL A 5 6.05 0.20 8.66
CA VAL A 5 5.70 0.03 7.26
C VAL A 5 6.72 -0.91 6.63
N SER A 6 6.23 -2.00 6.06
CA SER A 6 7.06 -2.96 5.35
C SER A 6 6.65 -2.99 3.90
N LEU A 7 7.63 -3.02 3.01
CA LEU A 7 7.40 -3.05 1.58
C LEU A 7 8.19 -4.18 0.95
N PHE A 8 7.50 -4.99 0.15
CA PHE A 8 8.12 -6.02 -0.67
C PHE A 8 7.75 -5.78 -2.13
N VAL A 9 8.74 -5.80 -3.00
CA VAL A 9 8.52 -5.71 -4.44
C VAL A 9 9.10 -6.98 -5.05
N ASN A 10 8.25 -7.71 -5.78
CA ASN A 10 8.63 -9.00 -6.38
C ASN A 10 9.25 -9.95 -5.33
N ASP A 11 8.62 -10.00 -4.15
CA ASP A 11 9.02 -10.82 -3.00
C ASP A 11 10.36 -10.43 -2.36
N ALA A 12 10.94 -9.30 -2.77
CA ALA A 12 12.18 -8.80 -2.18
C ALA A 12 11.87 -7.63 -1.23
N PRO A 13 12.40 -7.64 -0.01
CA PRO A 13 12.18 -6.53 0.91
C PRO A 13 12.91 -5.28 0.43
N ILE A 14 12.23 -4.14 0.54
CA ILE A 14 12.77 -2.84 0.15
C ILE A 14 13.00 -2.03 1.42
N ALA A 15 14.21 -1.51 1.58
CA ALA A 15 14.53 -0.67 2.73
C ALA A 15 13.84 0.68 2.59
N LEU A 16 13.17 1.11 3.65
CA LEU A 16 12.44 2.36 3.67
C LEU A 16 13.01 3.27 4.75
N ASP A 17 13.27 4.53 4.41
CA ASP A 17 13.64 5.51 5.42
C ASP A 17 12.36 6.06 6.09
N TYR A 18 12.55 6.87 7.10
CA TYR A 18 11.44 7.42 7.87
C TYR A 18 10.48 8.24 7.00
N PHE A 19 11.01 9.03 6.08
CA PHE A 19 10.20 9.85 5.20
C PHE A 19 9.32 8.99 4.30
N VAL A 20 9.89 7.98 3.66
CA VAL A 20 9.16 7.11 2.74
C VAL A 20 8.10 6.31 3.48
N GLN A 21 8.41 5.81 4.67
CA GLN A 21 7.41 5.12 5.49
C GLN A 21 6.21 6.02 5.78
N GLY A 22 6.46 7.26 6.18
CA GLY A 22 5.41 8.22 6.43
C GLY A 22 4.60 8.55 5.18
N PHE A 23 5.28 8.70 4.06
CA PHE A 23 4.62 9.00 2.79
C PHE A 23 3.68 7.88 2.38
N ILE A 24 4.13 6.62 2.47
CA ILE A 24 3.30 5.46 2.14
C ILE A 24 2.11 5.38 3.09
N ASP A 25 2.35 5.53 4.39
CA ASP A 25 1.31 5.45 5.41
C ASP A 25 0.21 6.49 5.19
N HIS A 26 0.58 7.75 4.98
CA HIS A 26 -0.39 8.82 4.80
C HIS A 26 -1.11 8.71 3.45
N SER A 27 -0.41 8.29 2.41
CA SER A 27 -1.01 8.14 1.09
C SER A 27 -2.08 7.04 1.09
N LEU A 28 -1.75 5.88 1.65
CA LEU A 28 -2.71 4.79 1.73
C LEU A 28 -3.85 5.11 2.69
N GLY A 29 -3.54 5.76 3.81
CA GLY A 29 -4.58 6.18 4.75
C GLY A 29 -5.56 7.15 4.12
N GLY A 30 -5.07 8.09 3.31
CA GLY A 30 -5.94 9.01 2.59
C GLY A 30 -6.80 8.34 1.55
N MET A 31 -6.25 7.39 0.80
CA MET A 31 -7.04 6.63 -0.18
C MET A 31 -8.15 5.84 0.52
N LEU A 32 -7.84 5.18 1.63
CA LEU A 32 -8.84 4.41 2.35
C LEU A 32 -9.92 5.28 2.98
N ALA A 33 -9.56 6.45 3.48
CA ALA A 33 -10.54 7.38 4.01
C ALA A 33 -11.56 7.77 2.94
N ALA A 34 -11.10 7.94 1.71
CA ALA A 34 -11.98 8.28 0.60
C ALA A 34 -12.89 7.12 0.20
N LEU A 35 -12.43 5.87 0.36
CA LEU A 35 -13.19 4.69 -0.05
C LEU A 35 -14.14 4.20 1.03
N GLU A 36 -13.65 4.08 2.25
CA GLU A 36 -14.39 3.47 3.35
C GLU A 36 -14.96 4.49 4.33
N GLY A 37 -14.63 5.76 4.13
CA GLY A 37 -15.00 6.77 5.07
C GLY A 37 -13.96 6.90 6.15
N THR A 38 -14.36 6.83 7.38
CA THR A 38 -13.46 7.03 8.49
C THR A 38 -13.28 5.78 9.31
N GLY A 39 -12.22 5.75 10.05
CA GLY A 39 -11.95 4.65 10.95
C GLY A 39 -10.51 4.67 11.34
N GLU A 40 -10.24 4.09 12.48
CA GLU A 40 -8.88 3.94 12.93
C GLU A 40 -8.21 2.81 12.17
N ILE A 41 -7.04 3.10 11.63
CA ILE A 41 -6.24 2.08 10.96
C ILE A 41 -5.26 1.51 11.98
N LYS A 42 -5.43 0.25 12.33
CA LYS A 42 -4.50 -0.45 13.21
C LYS A 42 -3.56 -1.30 12.39
N THR A 43 -4.10 -2.07 11.45
CA THR A 43 -3.31 -2.84 10.50
C THR A 43 -3.87 -2.65 9.10
N LEU A 44 -2.98 -2.56 8.14
CA LEU A 44 -3.38 -2.42 6.75
C LEU A 44 -2.44 -3.27 5.90
N ASN A 45 -3.01 -4.11 5.05
CA ASN A 45 -2.25 -4.93 4.13
C ASN A 45 -2.76 -4.68 2.72
N VAL A 46 -1.87 -4.31 1.83
CA VAL A 46 -2.20 -4.11 0.43
C VAL A 46 -1.31 -5.01 -0.41
N THR A 47 -1.93 -5.80 -1.26
CA THR A 47 -1.21 -6.68 -2.19
C THR A 47 -1.65 -6.36 -3.60
N ILE A 48 -0.68 -6.16 -4.49
CA ILE A 48 -0.93 -5.95 -5.90
C ILE A 48 -0.18 -7.01 -6.68
N GLU A 49 -0.90 -7.76 -7.50
CA GLU A 49 -0.31 -8.81 -8.31
C GLU A 49 -0.94 -8.72 -9.71
N GLY A 50 -0.14 -8.28 -10.67
CA GLY A 50 -0.67 -7.96 -11.98
C GLY A 50 -1.71 -6.85 -11.88
N ASP A 51 -2.93 -7.12 -12.30
CA ASP A 51 -4.03 -6.17 -12.21
C ASP A 51 -4.91 -6.37 -10.98
N LYS A 52 -4.57 -7.35 -10.14
CA LYS A 52 -5.36 -7.68 -8.97
C LYS A 52 -4.86 -6.91 -7.75
N VAL A 53 -5.77 -6.22 -7.08
CA VAL A 53 -5.50 -5.48 -5.85
C VAL A 53 -6.32 -6.10 -4.73
N THR A 54 -5.67 -6.41 -3.62
CA THR A 54 -6.33 -6.93 -2.44
C THR A 54 -5.98 -6.05 -1.25
N ILE A 55 -6.99 -5.60 -0.53
CA ILE A 55 -6.81 -4.71 0.62
C ILE A 55 -7.46 -5.35 1.84
N ASN A 56 -6.70 -5.50 2.90
CA ASN A 56 -7.22 -5.92 4.21
C ASN A 56 -6.98 -4.80 5.21
N LEU A 57 -8.05 -4.31 5.79
CA LEU A 57 -8.01 -3.24 6.79
C LEU A 57 -8.48 -3.81 8.11
N ASN A 58 -7.61 -3.78 9.12
CA ASN A 58 -7.92 -4.33 10.45
C ASN A 58 -8.44 -5.76 10.36
N ASN A 59 -7.79 -6.57 9.52
CA ASN A 59 -8.11 -7.98 9.28
C ASN A 59 -9.44 -8.22 8.56
N ALA A 60 -10.01 -7.19 7.94
CA ALA A 60 -11.23 -7.33 7.15
C ALA A 60 -10.95 -6.96 5.70
N LEU A 61 -11.45 -7.76 4.78
CA LEU A 61 -11.29 -7.50 3.35
C LEU A 61 -12.10 -6.27 2.95
N VAL A 62 -11.45 -5.33 2.26
CA VAL A 62 -12.08 -4.14 1.73
C VAL A 62 -12.52 -4.42 0.29
N PRO A 63 -13.82 -4.38 -0.02
CA PRO A 63 -14.26 -4.62 -1.39
C PRO A 63 -13.85 -3.46 -2.30
N THR A 64 -13.42 -3.80 -3.50
CA THR A 64 -13.02 -2.81 -4.51
C THR A 64 -13.68 -3.15 -5.84
N ASN A 65 -13.72 -2.17 -6.73
CA ASN A 65 -14.21 -2.36 -8.08
C ASN A 65 -13.06 -2.12 -9.08
N PRO A 66 -13.25 -2.43 -10.38
CA PRO A 66 -12.14 -2.27 -11.34
C PRO A 66 -11.57 -0.86 -11.42
N PHE A 67 -12.41 0.16 -11.27
CA PHE A 67 -11.93 1.55 -11.28
C PHE A 67 -11.02 1.83 -10.08
N VAL A 68 -11.46 1.43 -8.89
CA VAL A 68 -10.69 1.63 -7.66
C VAL A 68 -9.39 0.84 -7.72
N ASN A 69 -9.43 -0.40 -8.21
CA ASN A 69 -8.24 -1.21 -8.36
C ASN A 69 -7.21 -0.53 -9.24
N LYS A 70 -7.66 0.06 -10.34
CA LYS A 70 -6.77 0.74 -11.27
C LYS A 70 -6.13 1.98 -10.64
N ILE A 71 -6.91 2.78 -9.93
CA ILE A 71 -6.39 3.97 -9.27
C ILE A 71 -5.36 3.60 -8.20
N ILE A 72 -5.69 2.63 -7.37
CA ILE A 72 -4.80 2.21 -6.29
C ILE A 72 -3.51 1.64 -6.87
N LYS A 73 -3.62 0.76 -7.85
CA LYS A 73 -2.46 0.18 -8.50
C LYS A 73 -1.57 1.25 -9.11
N ASN A 74 -2.13 2.15 -9.91
CA ASN A 74 -1.35 3.17 -10.59
C ASN A 74 -0.71 4.15 -9.62
N THR A 75 -1.41 4.49 -8.54
CA THR A 75 -0.86 5.39 -7.52
C THR A 75 0.31 4.74 -6.79
N ILE A 76 0.14 3.50 -6.36
CA ILE A 76 1.19 2.80 -5.63
C ILE A 76 2.38 2.50 -6.53
N VAL A 77 2.15 1.98 -7.73
CA VAL A 77 3.24 1.68 -8.66
C VAL A 77 4.00 2.96 -9.04
N GLY A 78 3.29 4.06 -9.28
CA GLY A 78 3.92 5.33 -9.58
C GLY A 78 4.79 5.84 -8.44
N MET A 79 4.30 5.70 -7.22
CA MET A 79 5.06 6.09 -6.03
C MET A 79 6.30 5.23 -5.85
N LEU A 80 6.15 3.91 -5.98
CA LEU A 80 7.25 2.98 -5.76
C LEU A 80 8.30 3.02 -6.86
N SER A 81 7.91 3.35 -8.09
CA SER A 81 8.85 3.43 -9.20
C SER A 81 9.90 4.53 -9.01
N SER A 82 9.67 5.45 -8.09
CA SER A 82 10.62 6.50 -7.75
C SER A 82 11.66 6.05 -6.74
N LEU A 83 11.52 4.88 -6.15
CA LEU A 83 12.44 4.38 -5.13
C LEU A 83 13.65 3.72 -5.78
N ARG A 84 14.79 3.83 -5.10
CA ARG A 84 16.01 3.17 -5.55
C ARG A 84 15.88 1.67 -5.38
N GLY A 85 16.42 0.92 -6.34
CA GLY A 85 16.40 -0.53 -6.30
C GLY A 85 15.10 -1.14 -6.78
N VAL A 86 14.16 -0.31 -7.23
CA VAL A 86 12.90 -0.77 -7.79
C VAL A 86 12.94 -0.56 -9.30
N ASP A 87 13.06 -1.63 -10.04
CA ASP A 87 13.11 -1.58 -11.50
C ASP A 87 11.78 -2.02 -12.11
N GLU A 88 11.57 -3.31 -12.22
CA GLU A 88 10.35 -3.86 -12.75
C GLU A 88 9.43 -4.26 -11.59
N ILE A 89 8.17 -3.86 -11.67
CA ILE A 89 7.21 -4.13 -10.60
C ILE A 89 6.15 -5.10 -11.13
N ASN A 90 6.17 -6.34 -10.63
CA ASN A 90 5.19 -7.36 -10.97
C ASN A 90 4.28 -7.65 -9.79
N LYS A 91 4.81 -7.53 -8.58
CA LYS A 91 4.08 -7.82 -7.35
C LYS A 91 4.50 -6.83 -6.27
N VAL A 92 3.53 -6.34 -5.52
CA VAL A 92 3.77 -5.42 -4.41
C VAL A 92 3.04 -5.94 -3.19
N LYS A 93 3.71 -5.88 -2.04
CA LYS A 93 3.08 -6.17 -0.77
C LYS A 93 3.46 -5.07 0.21
N ILE A 94 2.46 -4.41 0.77
CA ILE A 94 2.66 -3.36 1.76
C ILE A 94 1.93 -3.75 3.02
N ASP A 95 2.64 -3.74 4.15
CA ASP A 95 2.06 -4.00 5.47
C ASP A 95 2.30 -2.79 6.35
N ILE A 96 1.25 -2.28 6.95
CA ILE A 96 1.31 -1.14 7.85
C ILE A 96 0.71 -1.54 9.19
N LYS A 97 1.42 -1.24 10.25
CA LYS A 97 0.94 -1.38 11.62
C LYS A 97 1.08 -0.05 12.33
N ARG A 98 0.05 0.38 12.97
CA ARG A 98 0.04 1.60 13.75
C ARG A 98 -0.16 1.33 15.23
#